data_5fa0bea20364e66100ea04c3e47de1f0
#
_entry.id   5fa0bea20364e66100ea04c3e47de1f0
#
_cell.length_a   1.000
_cell.length_b   1.000
_cell.length_c   1.000
_cell.angle_alpha   90.00
_cell.angle_beta   90.00
_cell.angle_gamma   90.00
#
_symmetry.space_group_name_H-M   'P 1'
#
loop_
_entity.id
_entity.type
_entity.pdbx_description
1 polymer ?
#
loop_
_entity_poly.entity_id
_entity_poly.type
_entity_poly.pdbx_seq_one_letter_code
_entity_poly.pdbx_strand_id
1 'polypeptide(L)'
;MQTGTSTLVATKTEVTNISPFGIWILTNDKEYFISYKDYPVFEKASIKQIAAVTTDFSGNLHWEELDADIELNSLENPEDYPLVYR
;
A
#
# COMPACT_ATOMS: atom_id res chain seq x y z
N MET A 1 9.22 12.26 -17.38
CA MET A 1 8.93 11.83 -17.51
C MET A 1 8.87 10.99 -17.71
N GLN A 2 8.97 10.67 -17.89
CA GLN A 2 8.92 9.94 -18.15
C GLN A 2 8.53 9.31 -18.68
N THR A 3 8.44 9.06 -19.01
CA THR A 3 7.98 8.71 -19.59
C THR A 3 7.68 7.72 -20.03
N GLY A 4 7.60 7.79 -20.52
CA GLY A 4 7.18 6.82 -21.37
C GLY A 4 7.53 5.51 -21.04
N THR A 5 8.51 5.32 -20.79
CA THR A 5 8.93 4.11 -20.51
C THR A 5 8.15 3.35 -19.67
N SER A 6 7.51 4.00 -18.96
CA SER A 6 6.79 3.27 -18.12
C SER A 6 5.96 2.29 -18.62
N THR A 7 5.83 2.26 -19.74
CA THR A 7 5.01 1.28 -20.27
C THR A 7 5.31 -0.03 -19.81
N LEU A 8 6.46 -0.36 -19.65
CA LEU A 8 6.77 -1.65 -19.29
C LEU A 8 6.42 -1.96 -17.96
N VAL A 9 6.45 -1.08 -17.16
CA VAL A 9 6.27 -1.37 -15.84
C VAL A 9 4.92 -1.34 -15.49
N ALA A 10 4.38 -2.32 -15.44
CA ALA A 10 3.08 -2.44 -15.16
C ALA A 10 2.63 -1.86 -13.92
N THR A 11 3.24 -2.07 -12.88
CA THR A 11 2.69 -1.68 -11.68
C THR A 11 3.47 -0.64 -11.00
N LYS A 12 2.98 0.50 -10.93
CA LYS A 12 3.63 1.52 -10.19
C LYS A 12 2.81 1.76 -8.96
N THR A 13 3.43 1.87 -7.84
CA THR A 13 2.75 2.05 -6.57
C THR A 13 3.18 3.37 -5.94
N GLU A 14 2.21 4.14 -5.48
CA GLU A 14 2.56 5.35 -4.76
C GLU A 14 1.50 5.68 -3.74
N VAL A 15 1.93 6.34 -2.68
CA VAL A 15 1.02 6.79 -1.65
C VAL A 15 0.49 8.13 -2.13
N THR A 16 -0.81 8.21 -2.27
CA THR A 16 -1.44 9.41 -2.82
C THR A 16 -1.95 10.33 -1.73
N ASN A 17 -2.19 9.83 -0.56
CA ASN A 17 -2.66 10.69 0.52
C ASN A 17 -2.40 10.05 1.87
N ILE A 18 -2.10 10.87 2.87
CA ILE A 18 -1.92 10.40 4.23
C ILE A 18 -2.89 11.22 5.08
N SER A 19 -3.81 10.55 5.73
CA SER A 19 -4.83 11.23 6.50
C SER A 19 -4.73 10.82 7.96
N PRO A 20 -5.51 11.43 8.84
CA PRO A 20 -5.52 11.03 10.24
C PRO A 20 -6.05 9.61 10.47
N PHE A 21 -6.71 9.05 9.47
CA PHE A 21 -7.32 7.73 9.65
C PHE A 21 -6.60 6.61 8.91
N GLY A 22 -5.77 6.95 7.99
CA GLY A 22 -5.06 5.93 7.23
C GLY A 22 -4.38 6.51 6.03
N ILE A 23 -3.92 5.66 5.15
CA ILE A 23 -3.22 6.11 3.96
C ILE A 23 -3.92 5.59 2.72
N TRP A 24 -3.85 6.35 1.65
CA TRP A 24 -4.38 5.95 0.37
C TRP A 24 -3.22 5.58 -0.54
N ILE A 25 -3.33 4.45 -1.18
CA ILE A 25 -2.28 3.97 -2.06
C ILE A 25 -2.85 3.68 -3.43
N LEU A 26 -2.18 4.16 -4.44
CA LEU A 26 -2.53 3.86 -5.81
C LEU A 26 -1.59 2.76 -6.27
N THR A 27 -2.13 1.63 -6.68
CA THR A 27 -1.34 0.56 -7.20
C THR A 27 -2.19 -0.24 -8.19
N ASN A 28 -1.61 -0.67 -9.27
CA ASN A 28 -2.29 -1.45 -10.27
C ASN A 28 -3.51 -0.69 -10.78
N ASP A 29 -3.38 0.61 -10.94
CA ASP A 29 -4.43 1.49 -11.44
C ASP A 29 -5.66 1.59 -10.54
N LYS A 30 -5.55 1.18 -9.30
CA LYS A 30 -6.64 1.29 -8.36
C LYS A 30 -6.15 1.94 -7.08
N GLU A 31 -7.05 2.61 -6.40
CA GLU A 31 -6.70 3.24 -5.14
C GLU A 31 -7.26 2.43 -4.00
N TYR A 32 -6.47 2.19 -2.98
CA TYR A 32 -6.89 1.43 -1.82
C TYR A 32 -6.64 2.23 -0.56
N PHE A 33 -7.52 2.10 0.40
CA PHE A 33 -7.37 2.76 1.69
C PHE A 33 -6.87 1.76 2.72
N ILE A 34 -5.80 2.10 3.42
CA ILE A 34 -5.22 1.25 4.45
C ILE A 34 -5.39 1.98 5.76
N SER A 35 -6.26 1.49 6.61
CA SER A 35 -6.58 2.18 7.84
C SER A 35 -5.55 1.92 8.93
N TYR A 36 -5.31 2.91 9.78
CA TYR A 36 -4.39 2.71 10.89
C TYR A 36 -4.98 1.74 11.91
N LYS A 37 -6.30 1.59 11.90
CA LYS A 37 -6.92 0.69 12.80
C LYS A 37 -6.53 -0.73 12.48
N ASP A 38 -6.44 -1.05 11.20
CA ASP A 38 -6.09 -2.39 10.76
C ASP A 38 -4.57 -2.57 10.68
N TYR A 39 -3.85 -1.48 10.46
CA TYR A 39 -2.40 -1.54 10.30
C TYR A 39 -1.76 -0.42 11.12
N PRO A 40 -1.75 -0.59 12.42
CA PRO A 40 -1.28 0.49 13.30
C PRO A 40 0.17 0.91 13.12
N VAL A 41 0.96 0.10 12.46
CA VAL A 41 2.34 0.44 12.23
C VAL A 41 2.45 1.75 11.47
N PHE A 42 1.47 2.06 10.64
CA PHE A 42 1.56 3.27 9.83
C PHE A 42 1.23 4.53 10.61
N GLU A 43 0.52 4.40 11.68
CA GLU A 43 0.11 5.57 12.45
C GLU A 43 1.31 6.31 13.02
N LYS A 44 2.33 5.60 13.41
CA LYS A 44 3.50 6.21 14.00
C LYS A 44 4.64 6.37 13.02
N ALA A 45 4.43 5.99 11.79
CA ALA A 45 5.50 6.04 10.81
C ALA A 45 5.64 7.45 10.25
N SER A 46 6.83 7.79 9.78
CA SER A 46 7.04 9.07 9.17
C SER A 46 6.52 9.06 7.74
N ILE A 47 6.30 10.22 7.19
CA ILE A 47 5.85 10.32 5.80
C ILE A 47 6.86 9.65 4.89
N LYS A 48 8.15 9.84 5.17
CA LYS A 48 9.18 9.26 4.34
C LYS A 48 9.14 7.75 4.40
N GLN A 49 8.88 7.18 5.55
CA GLN A 49 8.80 5.74 5.68
C GLN A 49 7.60 5.20 4.93
N ILE A 50 6.47 5.88 5.04
CA ILE A 50 5.26 5.42 4.36
C ILE A 50 5.41 5.53 2.86
N ALA A 51 6.05 6.59 2.39
CA ALA A 51 6.21 6.79 0.95
C ALA A 51 7.19 5.81 0.31
N ALA A 52 7.98 5.14 1.10
CA ALA A 52 8.99 4.21 0.58
C ALA A 52 8.45 2.82 0.26
N VAL A 53 7.19 2.72 -0.06
CA VAL A 53 6.58 1.44 -0.37
C VAL A 53 7.15 0.87 -1.68
N THR A 54 7.32 -0.43 -1.73
CA THR A 54 7.74 -1.11 -2.95
C THR A 54 6.78 -2.26 -3.23
N THR A 55 6.84 -2.78 -4.43
CA THR A 55 5.97 -3.91 -4.78
C THR A 55 6.80 -5.04 -5.33
N ASP A 56 6.32 -6.27 -5.15
CA ASP A 56 7.00 -7.42 -5.72
C ASP A 56 6.31 -7.81 -7.01
N PHE A 57 6.70 -8.93 -7.61
CA PHE A 57 6.14 -9.37 -8.88
C PHE A 57 4.64 -9.65 -8.80
N SER A 58 4.16 -10.00 -7.65
CA SER A 58 2.75 -10.31 -7.49
C SER A 58 1.93 -9.07 -7.13
N GLY A 59 2.59 -7.93 -6.97
CA GLY A 59 1.88 -6.72 -6.61
C GLY A 59 1.72 -6.52 -5.12
N ASN A 60 2.31 -7.37 -4.32
CA ASN A 60 2.21 -7.20 -2.87
C ASN A 60 3.07 -6.02 -2.43
N LEU A 61 2.63 -5.35 -1.39
CA LEU A 61 3.26 -4.12 -0.94
C LEU A 61 4.21 -4.36 0.21
N HIS A 62 5.36 -3.71 0.18
CA HIS A 62 6.38 -3.91 1.21
C HIS A 62 6.92 -2.58 1.68
N TRP A 63 7.09 -2.43 2.99
CA TRP A 63 7.71 -1.25 3.59
C TRP A 63 8.87 -1.75 4.42
N GLU A 64 10.05 -1.68 3.86
CA GLU A 64 11.22 -2.27 4.49
C GLU A 64 11.52 -1.70 5.86
N GLU A 65 11.51 -0.41 6.00
CA GLU A 65 11.84 0.19 7.29
C GLU A 65 10.82 -0.09 8.36
N LEU A 66 9.59 -0.33 7.96
CA LEU A 66 8.54 -0.59 8.91
C LEU A 66 8.31 -2.08 9.13
N ASP A 67 9.03 -2.89 8.36
CA ASP A 67 8.90 -4.33 8.41
C ASP A 67 7.44 -4.70 8.21
N ALA A 68 6.80 -4.08 7.27
CA ALA A 68 5.37 -4.29 7.01
C ALA A 68 5.16 -4.80 5.59
N ASP A 69 4.25 -5.75 5.45
CA ASP A 69 3.92 -6.32 4.16
C ASP A 69 2.41 -6.45 4.06
N ILE A 70 1.85 -6.13 2.91
CA ILE A 70 0.42 -6.28 2.69
C ILE A 70 0.22 -6.97 1.36
N GLU A 71 -0.53 -8.05 1.36
CA GLU A 71 -0.81 -8.75 0.13
C GLU A 71 -1.85 -8.01 -0.67
N LEU A 72 -1.63 -7.86 -1.94
CA LEU A 72 -2.56 -7.17 -2.81
C LEU A 72 -3.94 -7.81 -2.73
N ASN A 73 -3.99 -9.11 -2.69
CA ASN A 73 -5.26 -9.81 -2.66
C ASN A 73 -6.08 -9.44 -1.43
N SER A 74 -5.44 -9.13 -0.32
CA SER A 74 -6.19 -8.77 0.88
C SER A 74 -6.82 -7.39 0.70
N LEU A 75 -6.27 -6.55 -0.16
CA LEU A 75 -6.84 -5.26 -0.41
C LEU A 75 -7.97 -5.35 -1.42
N GLU A 76 -7.85 -6.26 -2.37
CA GLU A 76 -8.86 -6.42 -3.40
C GLU A 76 -10.05 -7.23 -2.93
N ASN A 77 -9.83 -8.16 -2.03
CA ASN A 77 -10.88 -9.06 -1.58
C ASN A 77 -10.88 -9.13 -0.06
N PRO A 78 -11.19 -8.05 0.61
CA PRO A 78 -11.10 -8.02 2.07
C PRO A 78 -11.98 -9.03 2.76
N GLU A 79 -13.01 -9.50 2.12
CA GLU A 79 -13.85 -10.46 2.78
C GLU A 79 -13.18 -11.82 2.85
N ASP A 80 -12.16 -12.07 2.03
CA ASP A 80 -11.46 -13.33 2.10
C ASP A 80 -10.45 -13.30 3.26
N TYR A 81 -10.22 -12.13 3.86
CA TYR A 81 -9.25 -11.98 4.93
C TYR A 81 -9.91 -11.24 6.07
N PRO A 82 -10.93 -11.79 6.64
CA PRO A 82 -11.67 -11.09 7.66
C PRO A 82 -10.80 -10.83 8.84
N LEU A 83 -10.94 -9.66 9.39
CA LEU A 83 -10.16 -9.36 10.54
C LEU A 83 -10.82 -9.97 11.70
N VAL A 84 -10.18 -10.86 12.24
CA VAL A 84 -10.72 -11.59 13.29
C VAL A 84 -11.27 -10.90 14.40
N TYR A 85 -10.78 -9.82 14.72
CA TYR A 85 -11.28 -9.23 15.84
C TYR A 85 -12.51 -8.49 15.60
N ARG A 86 -12.95 -8.54 14.46
CA ARG A 86 -14.06 -7.87 14.15
C ARG A 86 -15.12 -8.19 14.86
#